data_6058d2c78f1084ad95bbaeace83a7767
#
_entry.id   6058d2c78f1084ad95bbaeace83a7767
#
_cell.length_a   1.000
_cell.length_b   1.000
_cell.length_c   1.000
_cell.angle_alpha   90.00
_cell.angle_beta   90.00
_cell.angle_gamma   90.00
#
_symmetry.space_group_name_H-M   'P 1'
#
loop_
_entity.id
_entity.type
_entity.pdbx_description
1 polymer ?
#
loop_
_entity_poly.entity_id
_entity_poly.type
_entity_poly.pdbx_seq_one_letter_code
_entity_poly.pdbx_strand_id
1 'polypeptide(L)'
;SPTRELAQQIDQAMEGFSYFVPVSSVAVYGGNDGIRYEQESRSLKLGADMIIATPGRLLAHIQLEKPDFSNVKFFVLDEADRMLDMGFYDDILSINKLLPDCCQKIMFSATMPDKIKRLAGGILKNPVEIKIAVSKPAASIKQRVCYCAESQKQAIIKDLFAKNKELSRVIIFSSSKKMVKQLTLE
;
A
#
# COMPACT_ATOMS: atom_id res chain seq x y z
N SER A 1 -1.73 3.96 3.43
CA SER A 1 -1.11 2.83 2.74
C SER A 1 -2.14 2.05 1.91
N PRO A 2 -1.79 1.43 0.77
CA PRO A 2 -2.75 0.71 -0.09
C PRO A 2 -3.24 -0.60 0.52
N THR A 3 -2.39 -1.29 1.27
CA THR A 3 -2.66 -2.64 1.73
C THR A 3 -2.56 -2.77 3.25
N ARG A 4 -3.27 -3.76 3.76
CA ARG A 4 -3.21 -4.14 5.17
C ARG A 4 -1.81 -4.58 5.58
N GLU A 5 -1.15 -5.31 4.73
CA GLU A 5 0.20 -5.83 4.96
C GLU A 5 1.21 -4.69 5.14
N LEU A 6 1.16 -3.67 4.29
CA LEU A 6 2.02 -2.49 4.43
C LEU A 6 1.66 -1.69 5.71
N ALA A 7 0.37 -1.54 6.02
CA ALA A 7 -0.04 -0.89 7.26
C ALA A 7 0.52 -1.61 8.49
N GLN A 8 0.50 -2.94 8.50
CA GLN A 8 1.10 -3.75 9.58
C GLN A 8 2.61 -3.59 9.68
N GLN A 9 3.32 -3.55 8.54
CA GLN A 9 4.77 -3.33 8.53
C GLN A 9 5.15 -1.97 9.10
N ILE A 10 4.40 -0.92 8.73
CA ILE A 10 4.62 0.42 9.27
C ILE A 10 4.35 0.44 10.78
N ASP A 11 3.27 -0.18 11.22
CA ASP A 11 2.89 -0.25 12.64
C ASP A 11 3.97 -0.95 13.47
N GLN A 12 4.47 -2.10 13.01
CA GLN A 12 5.59 -2.81 13.65
C GLN A 12 6.87 -1.97 13.70
N ALA A 13 7.16 -1.21 12.65
CA ALA A 13 8.31 -0.30 12.65
C ALA A 13 8.12 0.82 13.69
N MET A 14 6.89 1.35 13.81
CA MET A 14 6.55 2.37 14.79
C MET A 14 6.65 1.87 16.24
N GLU A 15 6.27 0.63 16.54
CA GLU A 15 6.49 0.01 17.84
C GLU A 15 7.98 0.08 18.26
N GLY A 16 8.88 -0.20 17.30
CA GLY A 16 10.33 -0.09 17.54
C GLY A 16 10.80 1.35 17.77
N PHE A 17 10.31 2.29 16.97
CA PHE A 17 10.71 3.70 17.08
C PHE A 17 10.13 4.39 18.32
N SER A 18 8.91 4.06 18.72
CA SER A 18 8.24 4.64 19.87
C SER A 18 8.67 4.05 21.22
N TYR A 19 9.52 3.02 21.23
CA TYR A 19 9.92 2.34 22.47
C TYR A 19 10.49 3.27 23.54
N PHE A 20 11.25 4.28 23.14
CA PHE A 20 11.84 5.27 24.04
C PHE A 20 11.19 6.66 23.97
N VAL A 21 10.11 6.82 23.19
CA VAL A 21 9.45 8.10 22.95
C VAL A 21 7.95 7.95 23.21
N PRO A 22 7.31 8.86 23.94
CA PRO A 22 5.88 8.77 24.25
C PRO A 22 5.03 9.16 23.03
N VAL A 23 5.05 8.32 21.98
CA VAL A 23 4.28 8.46 20.77
C VAL A 23 3.35 7.26 20.62
N SER A 24 2.08 7.53 20.49
CA SER A 24 1.05 6.51 20.29
C SER A 24 0.77 6.30 18.80
N SER A 25 0.70 5.05 18.34
CA SER A 25 0.26 4.71 16.99
C SER A 25 -0.98 3.83 16.99
N VAL A 26 -1.78 3.92 15.94
CA VAL A 26 -2.90 3.01 15.69
C VAL A 26 -2.93 2.60 14.23
N ALA A 27 -3.02 1.29 13.99
CA ALA A 27 -3.20 0.74 12.66
C ALA A 27 -4.69 0.48 12.38
N VAL A 28 -5.22 1.14 11.33
CA VAL A 28 -6.63 1.14 10.92
C VAL A 28 -6.75 0.50 9.55
N TYR A 29 -7.05 -0.81 9.51
CA TYR A 29 -7.18 -1.55 8.26
C TYR A 29 -8.26 -2.63 8.35
N GLY A 30 -8.90 -2.93 7.19
CA GLY A 30 -9.99 -3.89 7.12
C GLY A 30 -9.60 -5.31 7.52
N GLY A 31 -10.53 -5.99 8.16
CA GLY A 31 -10.50 -7.40 8.56
C GLY A 31 -11.84 -7.73 9.18
N ASN A 32 -12.22 -9.02 9.22
CA ASN A 32 -13.56 -9.46 9.67
C ASN A 32 -13.72 -9.49 11.20
N ASP A 33 -12.99 -8.67 11.94
CA ASP A 33 -12.97 -8.71 13.39
C ASP A 33 -13.65 -7.48 14.00
N GLY A 34 -14.83 -7.68 14.60
CA GLY A 34 -15.58 -6.65 15.31
C GLY A 34 -14.83 -6.07 16.50
N ILE A 35 -14.08 -6.90 17.23
CA ILE A 35 -13.28 -6.48 18.40
C ILE A 35 -12.22 -5.47 17.95
N ARG A 36 -11.58 -5.71 16.81
CA ARG A 36 -10.59 -4.79 16.26
C ARG A 36 -11.21 -3.45 15.85
N TYR A 37 -12.44 -3.47 15.32
CA TYR A 37 -13.13 -2.23 14.98
C TYR A 37 -13.31 -1.33 16.22
N GLU A 38 -13.74 -1.91 17.33
CA GLU A 38 -13.92 -1.16 18.59
C GLU A 38 -12.59 -0.60 19.13
N GLN A 39 -11.50 -1.38 19.02
CA GLN A 39 -10.17 -0.91 19.42
C GLN A 39 -9.68 0.26 18.55
N GLU A 40 -9.83 0.15 17.22
CA GLU A 40 -9.50 1.22 16.27
C GLU A 40 -10.33 2.49 16.60
N SER A 41 -11.65 2.32 16.79
CA SER A 41 -12.57 3.38 17.15
C SER A 41 -12.17 4.08 18.45
N ARG A 42 -11.87 3.31 19.49
CA ARG A 42 -11.43 3.85 20.79
C ARG A 42 -10.12 4.65 20.64
N SER A 43 -9.13 4.12 19.92
CA SER A 43 -7.85 4.78 19.70
C SER A 43 -7.98 6.08 18.92
N LEU A 44 -8.84 6.10 17.90
CA LEU A 44 -9.14 7.31 17.12
C LEU A 44 -9.82 8.38 17.97
N LYS A 45 -10.74 8.00 18.89
CA LYS A 45 -11.41 8.92 19.82
C LYS A 45 -10.48 9.47 20.89
N LEU A 46 -9.52 8.67 21.36
CA LEU A 46 -8.54 9.10 22.35
C LEU A 46 -7.47 10.02 21.76
N GLY A 47 -7.32 10.05 20.44
CA GLY A 47 -6.34 10.88 19.74
C GLY A 47 -4.97 10.24 19.69
N ALA A 48 -4.78 9.26 18.79
CA ALA A 48 -3.45 8.71 18.51
C ALA A 48 -2.57 9.75 17.80
N ASP A 49 -1.27 9.77 18.13
CA ASP A 49 -0.31 10.67 17.50
C ASP A 49 -0.04 10.28 16.04
N MET A 50 -0.10 8.99 15.72
CA MET A 50 0.06 8.46 14.37
C MET A 50 -1.06 7.48 14.02
N ILE A 51 -1.74 7.73 12.90
CA ILE A 51 -2.76 6.85 12.33
C ILE A 51 -2.20 6.22 11.05
N ILE A 52 -2.08 4.90 11.04
CA ILE A 52 -1.58 4.12 9.89
C ILE A 52 -2.79 3.41 9.28
N ALA A 53 -3.26 3.87 8.11
CA ALA A 53 -4.56 3.42 7.63
C ALA A 53 -4.57 2.95 6.17
N THR A 54 -5.48 2.02 5.87
CA THR A 54 -5.98 1.83 4.51
C THR A 54 -7.16 2.77 4.25
N PRO A 55 -7.27 3.40 3.05
CA PRO A 55 -8.24 4.47 2.81
C PRO A 55 -9.68 4.09 3.13
N GLY A 56 -10.17 2.96 2.61
CA GLY A 56 -11.56 2.55 2.80
C GLY A 56 -11.93 2.28 4.27
N ARG A 57 -11.01 1.70 5.07
CA ARG A 57 -11.28 1.47 6.51
C ARG A 57 -11.30 2.76 7.31
N LEU A 58 -10.39 3.67 7.01
CA LEU A 58 -10.37 4.98 7.64
C LEU A 58 -11.65 5.76 7.32
N LEU A 59 -12.12 5.75 6.07
CA LEU A 59 -13.38 6.38 5.69
C LEU A 59 -14.60 5.79 6.42
N ALA A 60 -14.63 4.48 6.65
CA ALA A 60 -15.70 3.86 7.44
C ALA A 60 -15.74 4.43 8.87
N HIS A 61 -14.59 4.58 9.53
CA HIS A 61 -14.54 5.24 10.84
C HIS A 61 -14.92 6.72 10.77
N ILE A 62 -14.46 7.44 9.74
CA ILE A 62 -14.82 8.86 9.55
C ILE A 62 -16.34 9.06 9.43
N GLN A 63 -17.00 8.20 8.67
CA GLN A 63 -18.46 8.28 8.47
C GLN A 63 -19.25 8.00 9.74
N LEU A 64 -18.82 7.02 10.54
CA LEU A 64 -19.54 6.58 11.73
C LEU A 64 -19.17 7.40 12.97
N GLU A 65 -17.91 7.75 13.14
CA GLU A 65 -17.37 8.24 14.40
C GLU A 65 -16.94 9.70 14.37
N LYS A 66 -16.76 10.26 13.16
CA LYS A 66 -16.34 11.66 12.93
C LYS A 66 -15.13 12.08 13.80
N PRO A 67 -14.00 11.35 13.75
CA PRO A 67 -12.82 11.73 14.51
C PRO A 67 -12.35 13.14 14.11
N ASP A 68 -11.75 13.85 15.06
CA ASP A 68 -11.23 15.20 14.84
C ASP A 68 -9.83 15.15 14.21
N PHE A 69 -9.70 15.69 13.00
CA PHE A 69 -8.43 15.82 12.27
C PHE A 69 -7.87 17.24 12.25
N SER A 70 -8.43 18.17 13.02
CA SER A 70 -8.05 19.59 13.01
C SER A 70 -6.58 19.83 13.38
N ASN A 71 -5.98 18.91 14.14
CA ASN A 71 -4.60 18.98 14.60
C ASN A 71 -3.60 18.15 13.79
N VAL A 72 -4.03 17.54 12.69
CA VAL A 72 -3.14 16.73 11.85
C VAL A 72 -2.06 17.60 11.21
N LYS A 73 -0.79 17.29 11.50
CA LYS A 73 0.37 18.02 11.01
C LYS A 73 0.91 17.48 9.68
N PHE A 74 0.83 16.15 9.50
CA PHE A 74 1.38 15.44 8.34
C PHE A 74 0.35 14.50 7.75
N PHE A 75 0.23 14.51 6.43
CA PHE A 75 -0.54 13.53 5.67
C PHE A 75 0.38 12.87 4.65
N VAL A 76 0.63 11.57 4.85
CA VAL A 76 1.57 10.80 4.03
C VAL A 76 0.80 9.78 3.20
N LEU A 77 0.99 9.82 1.89
CA LEU A 77 0.51 8.81 0.95
C LEU A 77 1.71 7.96 0.52
N ASP A 78 1.76 6.72 0.96
CA ASP A 78 2.81 5.77 0.58
C ASP A 78 2.29 4.76 -0.45
N GLU A 79 3.08 4.42 -1.47
CA GLU A 79 2.68 3.65 -2.64
C GLU A 79 1.41 4.22 -3.32
N ALA A 80 1.41 5.53 -3.61
CA ALA A 80 0.25 6.22 -4.17
C ALA A 80 -0.23 5.62 -5.50
N ASP A 81 0.68 5.15 -6.36
CA ASP A 81 0.33 4.45 -7.60
C ASP A 81 -0.49 3.18 -7.32
N ARG A 82 -0.08 2.40 -6.34
CA ARG A 82 -0.82 1.20 -5.94
C ARG A 82 -2.19 1.53 -5.34
N MET A 83 -2.30 2.60 -4.57
CA MET A 83 -3.61 3.07 -4.07
C MET A 83 -4.56 3.40 -5.21
N LEU A 84 -4.07 4.05 -6.28
CA LEU A 84 -4.89 4.36 -7.45
C LEU A 84 -5.28 3.13 -8.26
N ASP A 85 -4.38 2.15 -8.41
CA ASP A 85 -4.67 0.87 -9.06
C ASP A 85 -5.76 0.08 -8.32
N MET A 86 -5.83 0.24 -7.01
CA MET A 86 -6.88 -0.34 -6.15
C MET A 86 -8.19 0.49 -6.11
N GLY A 87 -8.24 1.63 -6.80
CA GLY A 87 -9.44 2.45 -6.92
C GLY A 87 -9.67 3.46 -5.78
N PHE A 88 -8.69 3.71 -4.92
CA PHE A 88 -8.83 4.61 -3.76
C PHE A 88 -8.70 6.11 -4.07
N TYR A 89 -8.82 6.52 -5.34
CA TYR A 89 -8.68 7.91 -5.74
C TYR A 89 -9.64 8.85 -4.98
N ASP A 90 -10.94 8.54 -5.02
CA ASP A 90 -11.98 9.35 -4.39
C ASP A 90 -11.91 9.29 -2.86
N ASP A 91 -11.51 8.14 -2.32
CA ASP A 91 -11.30 7.94 -0.89
C ASP A 91 -10.22 8.87 -0.36
N ILE A 92 -9.08 8.94 -1.06
CA ILE A 92 -7.95 9.82 -0.71
C ILE A 92 -8.38 11.29 -0.76
N LEU A 93 -9.11 11.70 -1.80
CA LEU A 93 -9.61 13.08 -1.90
C LEU A 93 -10.60 13.41 -0.78
N SER A 94 -11.44 12.46 -0.40
CA SER A 94 -12.40 12.63 0.69
C SER A 94 -11.70 12.80 2.04
N ILE A 95 -10.69 12.01 2.32
CA ILE A 95 -9.85 12.16 3.52
C ILE A 95 -9.12 13.51 3.50
N ASN A 96 -8.51 13.87 2.35
CA ASN A 96 -7.77 15.12 2.21
C ASN A 96 -8.60 16.37 2.52
N LYS A 97 -9.90 16.37 2.19
CA LYS A 97 -10.83 17.48 2.47
C LYS A 97 -11.08 17.73 3.96
N LEU A 98 -10.81 16.76 4.81
CA LEU A 98 -11.01 16.86 6.26
C LEU A 98 -9.77 17.36 7.00
N LEU A 99 -8.66 17.46 6.30
CA LEU A 99 -7.38 17.88 6.88
C LEU A 99 -7.23 19.39 6.87
N PRO A 100 -6.57 19.98 7.88
CA PRO A 100 -6.36 21.42 7.94
C PRO A 100 -5.44 21.88 6.80
N ASP A 101 -5.60 23.15 6.39
CA ASP A 101 -4.81 23.74 5.31
C ASP A 101 -3.30 23.81 5.61
N CYS A 102 -2.93 23.88 6.88
CA CYS A 102 -1.55 23.88 7.35
C CYS A 102 -0.90 22.49 7.39
N CYS A 103 -1.68 21.43 7.15
CA CYS A 103 -1.17 20.06 7.13
C CYS A 103 -0.14 19.89 5.98
N GLN A 104 1.07 19.48 6.32
CA GLN A 104 2.08 19.13 5.31
C GLN A 104 1.71 17.82 4.63
N LYS A 105 1.66 17.84 3.30
CA LYS A 105 1.26 16.67 2.51
C LYS A 105 2.47 16.10 1.79
N ILE A 106 2.69 14.80 1.93
CA ILE A 106 3.83 14.07 1.39
C ILE A 106 3.31 12.89 0.59
N MET A 107 3.85 12.66 -0.60
CA MET A 107 3.45 11.55 -1.45
C MET A 107 4.65 10.78 -1.95
N PHE A 108 4.65 9.48 -1.76
CA PHE A 108 5.61 8.53 -2.30
C PHE A 108 4.94 7.68 -3.37
N SER A 109 5.63 7.48 -4.49
CA SER A 109 5.16 6.64 -5.59
C SER A 109 6.33 6.08 -6.37
N ALA A 110 6.27 4.80 -6.73
CA ALA A 110 7.29 4.17 -7.58
C ALA A 110 7.17 4.62 -9.04
N THR A 111 5.97 4.97 -9.48
CA THR A 111 5.67 5.40 -10.84
C THR A 111 4.91 6.73 -10.86
N MET A 112 5.01 7.47 -11.97
CA MET A 112 4.38 8.79 -12.10
C MET A 112 3.52 8.91 -13.38
N PRO A 113 2.54 8.01 -13.61
CA PRO A 113 1.60 8.14 -14.72
C PRO A 113 0.69 9.36 -14.53
N ASP A 114 -0.05 9.74 -15.57
CA ASP A 114 -0.88 10.95 -15.54
C ASP A 114 -1.97 10.96 -14.46
N LYS A 115 -2.46 9.78 -14.06
CA LYS A 115 -3.39 9.65 -12.93
C LYS A 115 -2.74 10.10 -11.60
N ILE A 116 -1.48 9.70 -11.37
CA ILE A 116 -0.72 10.11 -10.18
C ILE A 116 -0.40 11.59 -10.21
N LYS A 117 -0.01 12.13 -11.37
CA LYS A 117 0.21 13.59 -11.52
C LYS A 117 -1.05 14.38 -11.20
N ARG A 118 -2.22 13.91 -11.64
CA ARG A 118 -3.51 14.55 -11.31
C ARG A 118 -3.81 14.49 -9.82
N LEU A 119 -3.59 13.35 -9.17
CA LEU A 119 -3.75 13.22 -7.73
C LEU A 119 -2.80 14.18 -6.99
N ALA A 120 -1.54 14.20 -7.37
CA ALA A 120 -0.53 15.10 -6.81
C ALA A 120 -0.95 16.56 -6.95
N GLY A 121 -1.38 16.99 -8.13
CA GLY A 121 -1.86 18.35 -8.39
C GLY A 121 -3.12 18.73 -7.59
N GLY A 122 -3.96 17.75 -7.23
CA GLY A 122 -5.15 17.98 -6.40
C GLY A 122 -4.90 18.02 -4.89
N ILE A 123 -3.78 17.45 -4.43
CA ILE A 123 -3.48 17.29 -3.00
C ILE A 123 -2.31 18.17 -2.55
N LEU A 124 -1.23 18.21 -3.33
CA LEU A 124 0.01 18.89 -2.96
C LEU A 124 -0.02 20.36 -3.34
N LYS A 125 0.44 21.23 -2.44
CA LYS A 125 0.57 22.68 -2.66
C LYS A 125 2.06 23.02 -2.85
N ASN A 126 2.45 23.47 -4.07
CA ASN A 126 3.85 23.80 -4.40
C ASN A 126 4.86 22.72 -3.97
N PRO A 127 4.71 21.47 -4.40
CA PRO A 127 5.55 20.38 -3.94
C PRO A 127 6.98 20.52 -4.47
N VAL A 128 7.95 20.13 -3.64
CA VAL A 128 9.31 19.83 -4.09
C VAL A 128 9.30 18.38 -4.61
N GLU A 129 9.64 18.22 -5.88
CA GLU A 129 9.71 16.89 -6.50
C GLU A 129 11.14 16.34 -6.40
N ILE A 130 11.30 15.20 -5.75
CA ILE A 130 12.57 14.48 -5.66
C ILE A 130 12.45 13.21 -6.50
N LYS A 131 13.19 13.15 -7.61
CA LYS A 131 13.25 11.98 -8.48
C LYS A 131 14.51 11.18 -8.18
N ILE A 132 14.31 9.96 -7.68
CA ILE A 132 15.39 8.98 -7.66
C ILE A 132 15.40 8.32 -9.04
N ALA A 133 16.56 8.31 -9.70
CA ALA A 133 16.70 7.70 -11.02
C ALA A 133 16.18 6.25 -10.97
N VAL A 134 15.22 5.94 -11.84
CA VAL A 134 14.76 4.56 -12.01
C VAL A 134 15.97 3.75 -12.47
N SER A 135 16.53 2.95 -11.57
CA SER A 135 17.65 2.09 -11.91
C SER A 135 17.18 1.11 -12.99
N LYS A 136 17.83 1.13 -14.14
CA LYS A 136 17.66 0.06 -15.13
C LYS A 136 17.92 -1.26 -14.40
N PRO A 137 17.16 -2.33 -14.73
CA PRO A 137 17.44 -3.64 -14.17
C PRO A 137 18.95 -3.93 -14.28
N ALA A 138 19.55 -4.48 -13.24
CA ALA A 138 20.98 -4.78 -13.28
C ALA A 138 21.31 -5.58 -14.54
N ALA A 139 22.44 -5.30 -15.18
CA ALA A 139 22.82 -5.95 -16.43
C ALA A 139 22.90 -7.49 -16.34
N SER A 140 23.02 -8.01 -15.13
CA SER A 140 22.99 -9.46 -14.82
C SER A 140 21.59 -10.08 -14.90
N ILE A 141 20.50 -9.27 -14.89
CA ILE A 141 19.13 -9.78 -14.93
C ILE A 141 18.72 -10.05 -16.38
N LYS A 142 18.56 -11.33 -16.71
CA LYS A 142 18.04 -11.76 -18.01
C LYS A 142 16.51 -11.80 -17.97
N GLN A 143 15.86 -10.92 -18.72
CA GLN A 143 14.40 -10.89 -18.85
C GLN A 143 13.99 -11.62 -20.13
N ARG A 144 12.94 -12.44 -20.04
CA ARG A 144 12.34 -13.14 -21.18
C ARG A 144 10.82 -12.99 -21.12
N VAL A 145 10.17 -12.79 -22.26
CA VAL A 145 8.72 -12.74 -22.41
C VAL A 145 8.27 -13.92 -23.25
N CYS A 146 7.25 -14.62 -22.79
CA CYS A 146 6.59 -15.69 -23.54
C CYS A 146 5.12 -15.35 -23.71
N TYR A 147 4.68 -15.21 -24.96
CA TYR A 147 3.27 -15.00 -25.30
C TYR A 147 2.57 -16.36 -25.41
N CYS A 148 1.56 -16.59 -24.59
CA CYS A 148 0.83 -17.86 -24.58
C CYS A 148 -0.64 -17.67 -24.14
N ALA A 149 -1.50 -18.64 -24.47
CA ALA A 149 -2.84 -18.70 -23.91
C ALA A 149 -2.80 -19.12 -22.43
N GLU A 150 -3.85 -18.78 -21.67
CA GLU A 150 -3.92 -19.12 -20.23
C GLU A 150 -3.75 -20.63 -19.98
N SER A 151 -4.36 -21.47 -20.82
CA SER A 151 -4.29 -22.93 -20.75
C SER A 151 -2.88 -23.50 -20.98
N GLN A 152 -1.98 -22.74 -21.57
CA GLN A 152 -0.61 -23.17 -21.89
C GLN A 152 0.40 -22.83 -20.78
N LYS A 153 0.04 -21.95 -19.87
CA LYS A 153 0.98 -21.44 -18.82
C LYS A 153 1.59 -22.55 -17.98
N GLN A 154 0.79 -23.52 -17.55
CA GLN A 154 1.29 -24.64 -16.74
C GLN A 154 2.30 -25.51 -17.49
N ALA A 155 1.99 -25.85 -18.77
CA ALA A 155 2.89 -26.64 -19.60
C ALA A 155 4.23 -25.91 -19.84
N ILE A 156 4.19 -24.59 -20.04
CA ILE A 156 5.39 -23.76 -20.22
C ILE A 156 6.24 -23.74 -18.95
N ILE A 157 5.62 -23.62 -17.78
CA ILE A 157 6.33 -23.67 -16.50
C ILE A 157 7.02 -25.03 -16.30
N LYS A 158 6.32 -26.14 -16.57
CA LYS A 158 6.88 -27.49 -16.49
C LYS A 158 8.07 -27.68 -17.45
N ASP A 159 7.94 -27.22 -18.70
CA ASP A 159 9.02 -27.26 -19.68
C ASP A 159 10.23 -26.41 -19.26
N LEU A 160 9.97 -25.24 -18.68
CA LEU A 160 11.01 -24.34 -18.18
C LEU A 160 11.82 -25.01 -17.06
N PHE A 161 11.20 -25.71 -16.13
CA PHE A 161 11.88 -26.45 -15.08
C PHE A 161 12.63 -27.68 -15.63
N ALA A 162 12.02 -28.41 -16.57
CA ALA A 162 12.66 -29.56 -17.20
C ALA A 162 13.96 -29.19 -17.93
N LYS A 163 14.00 -28.01 -18.54
CA LYS A 163 15.14 -27.52 -19.31
C LYS A 163 16.22 -26.81 -18.48
N ASN A 164 15.89 -26.34 -17.28
CA ASN A 164 16.81 -25.55 -16.44
C ASN A 164 16.98 -26.23 -15.07
N LYS A 165 17.59 -27.37 -15.03
CA LYS A 165 17.81 -28.17 -13.81
C LYS A 165 18.74 -27.52 -12.78
N GLU A 166 19.47 -26.49 -13.19
CA GLU A 166 20.36 -25.68 -12.34
C GLU A 166 19.62 -24.67 -11.47
N LEU A 167 18.32 -24.44 -11.69
CA LEU A 167 17.53 -23.51 -10.89
C LEU A 167 17.35 -24.05 -9.47
N SER A 168 18.01 -23.41 -8.50
CA SER A 168 17.96 -23.78 -7.09
C SER A 168 16.95 -23.01 -6.27
N ARG A 169 16.56 -21.80 -6.74
CA ARG A 169 15.58 -20.93 -6.07
C ARG A 169 14.69 -20.29 -7.11
N VAL A 170 13.39 -20.51 -6.98
CA VAL A 170 12.40 -20.00 -7.94
C VAL A 170 11.23 -19.38 -7.18
N ILE A 171 10.77 -18.21 -7.65
CA ILE A 171 9.54 -17.58 -7.16
C ILE A 171 8.60 -17.42 -8.35
N ILE A 172 7.37 -17.90 -8.23
CA ILE A 172 6.33 -17.77 -9.24
C ILE A 172 5.24 -16.85 -8.72
N PHE A 173 5.04 -15.70 -9.38
CA PHE A 173 3.94 -14.80 -9.08
C PHE A 173 2.72 -15.13 -9.94
N SER A 174 1.54 -15.14 -9.34
CA SER A 174 0.27 -15.33 -10.03
C SER A 174 -0.77 -14.33 -9.54
N SER A 175 -1.67 -13.90 -10.43
CA SER A 175 -2.76 -12.96 -10.11
C SER A 175 -3.88 -13.56 -9.27
N SER A 176 -3.92 -14.89 -9.09
CA SER A 176 -5.05 -15.57 -8.45
C SER A 176 -4.58 -16.60 -7.42
N LYS A 177 -5.16 -16.54 -6.22
CA LYS A 177 -4.93 -17.54 -5.15
C LYS A 177 -5.26 -18.96 -5.60
N LYS A 178 -6.28 -19.12 -6.46
CA LYS A 178 -6.67 -20.44 -7.01
C LYS A 178 -5.54 -21.00 -7.88
N MET A 179 -4.97 -20.18 -8.76
CA MET A 179 -3.86 -20.58 -9.62
C MET A 179 -2.60 -20.91 -8.81
N VAL A 180 -2.29 -20.12 -7.76
CA VAL A 180 -1.18 -20.43 -6.86
C VAL A 180 -1.34 -21.81 -6.25
N LYS A 181 -2.53 -22.13 -5.70
CA LYS A 181 -2.80 -23.45 -5.13
C LYS A 181 -2.63 -24.59 -6.15
N GLN A 182 -3.09 -24.40 -7.38
CA GLN A 182 -2.92 -25.40 -8.45
C GLN A 182 -1.45 -25.64 -8.77
N LEU A 183 -0.67 -24.55 -8.93
CA LEU A 183 0.77 -24.65 -9.24
C LEU A 183 1.59 -25.27 -8.12
N THR A 184 1.14 -25.19 -6.87
CA THR A 184 1.84 -25.77 -5.71
C THR A 184 1.62 -27.30 -5.60
N LEU A 185 0.52 -27.82 -6.18
CA LEU A 185 0.17 -29.24 -6.12
C LEU A 185 0.72 -30.06 -7.29
N GLU A 186 1.27 -29.42 -8.30
CA GLU A 186 1.85 -30.02 -9.52
C GLU A 186 3.39 -30.02 -9.53
#